data_250beb90e5738220c2cb7fb4856ba8db
#
_entry.id   250beb90e5738220c2cb7fb4856ba8db
#
_cell.length_a   1.000
_cell.length_b   1.000
_cell.length_c   1.000
_cell.angle_alpha   90.00
_cell.angle_beta   90.00
_cell.angle_gamma   90.00
#
_symmetry.space_group_name_H-M   'P 1'
#
loop_
_entity.id
_entity.type
_entity.pdbx_description
1 polymer ?
#
loop_
_entity_poly.entity_id
_entity_poly.type
_entity_poly.pdbx_seq_one_letter_code
_entity_poly.pdbx_strand_id
1 'polypeptide(L)'
;DFAIGDHMRILPTPGHTPGHLAFTFGRGKDDAVFAGDLMHSPIQTLYPELSPKFDVDPAQAAKTRRSFLERYCDTETLCCPAHFPSPSVGKIRRKGNGFVCETA
;
A
#
# COMPACT_ATOMS: atom_id res chain seq x y z
N ASP A 1 -8.81 -9.49 6.65
CA ASP A 1 -9.30 -9.49 5.26
C ASP A 1 -10.78 -9.79 5.23
N PHE A 2 -11.47 -9.19 4.30
CA PHE A 2 -12.90 -9.36 4.16
C PHE A 2 -13.24 -9.44 2.67
N ALA A 3 -13.87 -10.55 2.25
CA ALA A 3 -14.19 -10.78 0.84
C ALA A 3 -15.53 -10.12 0.47
N ILE A 4 -15.56 -9.47 -0.69
CA ILE A 4 -16.78 -8.92 -1.29
C ILE A 4 -16.92 -9.57 -2.67
N GLY A 5 -17.80 -10.56 -2.76
CA GLY A 5 -17.92 -11.36 -3.98
C GLY A 5 -16.67 -12.18 -4.25
N ASP A 6 -16.47 -12.55 -5.52
CA ASP A 6 -15.42 -13.49 -5.90
C ASP A 6 -14.09 -12.82 -6.25
N HIS A 7 -14.07 -11.49 -6.45
CA HIS A 7 -12.91 -10.80 -7.03
C HIS A 7 -12.37 -9.65 -6.20
N MET A 8 -13.04 -9.27 -5.12
CA MET A 8 -12.65 -8.12 -4.32
C MET A 8 -12.53 -8.48 -2.84
N ARG A 9 -11.49 -7.95 -2.19
CA ARG A 9 -11.31 -8.08 -0.74
C ARG A 9 -10.97 -6.74 -0.14
N ILE A 10 -11.34 -6.58 1.12
CA ILE A 10 -10.96 -5.42 1.92
C ILE A 10 -9.79 -5.84 2.81
N LEU A 11 -8.71 -5.05 2.76
CA LEU A 11 -7.53 -5.24 3.60
C LEU A 11 -7.44 -4.09 4.58
N PRO A 12 -7.59 -4.32 5.89
CA PRO A 12 -7.40 -3.24 6.86
C PRO A 12 -5.97 -2.71 6.82
N THR A 13 -5.85 -1.39 6.73
CA THR A 13 -4.56 -0.69 6.69
C THR A 13 -4.62 0.52 7.63
N PRO A 14 -4.81 0.29 8.94
CA PRO A 14 -5.04 1.38 9.90
C PRO A 14 -3.79 2.23 10.13
N GLY A 15 -3.99 3.48 10.54
CA GLY A 15 -2.91 4.37 10.94
C GLY A 15 -3.11 5.79 10.44
N HIS A 16 -3.29 6.00 9.14
CA HIS A 16 -3.67 7.30 8.60
C HIS A 16 -4.99 7.75 9.23
N THR A 17 -5.96 6.85 9.23
CA THR A 17 -7.14 6.90 10.08
C THR A 17 -7.33 5.52 10.71
N PRO A 18 -8.04 5.41 11.85
CA PRO A 18 -8.26 4.10 12.48
C PRO A 18 -8.95 3.09 11.58
N GLY A 19 -9.85 3.55 10.72
CA GLY A 19 -10.63 2.69 9.84
C GLY A 19 -10.14 2.65 8.39
N HIS A 20 -8.89 3.07 8.13
CA HIS A 20 -8.37 3.08 6.77
C HIS A 20 -8.34 1.68 6.17
N LEU A 21 -8.74 1.59 4.90
CA LEU A 21 -8.85 0.32 4.18
C LEU A 21 -8.17 0.43 2.82
N ALA A 22 -7.59 -0.69 2.40
CA ALA A 22 -7.19 -0.90 1.01
C ALA A 22 -8.14 -1.92 0.39
N PHE A 23 -8.23 -1.90 -0.94
CA PHE A 23 -9.07 -2.84 -1.68
C PHE A 23 -8.21 -3.64 -2.63
N THR A 24 -8.34 -4.98 -2.56
CA THR A 24 -7.62 -5.86 -3.46
C THR A 24 -8.57 -6.47 -4.47
N PHE A 25 -8.07 -6.70 -5.67
CA PHE A 25 -8.83 -7.27 -6.77
C PHE A 25 -8.03 -8.40 -7.38
N GLY A 26 -8.70 -9.52 -7.64
CA GLY A 26 -8.06 -10.66 -8.29
C GLY A 26 -8.83 -11.93 -8.04
N ARG A 27 -8.49 -12.96 -8.80
CA ARG A 27 -9.11 -14.26 -8.71
C ARG A 27 -8.09 -15.25 -8.12
N GLY A 28 -8.23 -15.55 -6.83
CA GLY A 28 -7.31 -16.43 -6.12
C GLY A 28 -6.03 -15.80 -5.62
N LYS A 29 -5.65 -14.65 -6.15
CA LYS A 29 -4.51 -13.84 -5.70
C LYS A 29 -4.81 -12.38 -5.96
N ASP A 30 -4.02 -11.49 -5.39
CA ASP A 30 -4.18 -10.06 -5.59
C ASP A 30 -3.52 -9.66 -6.91
N ASP A 31 -4.31 -9.34 -7.93
CA ASP A 31 -3.81 -8.81 -9.19
C ASP A 31 -3.55 -7.31 -9.10
N ALA A 32 -4.38 -6.61 -8.32
CA ALA A 32 -4.22 -5.18 -8.06
C ALA A 32 -4.67 -4.85 -6.65
N VAL A 33 -4.06 -3.80 -6.07
CA VAL A 33 -4.46 -3.28 -4.76
C VAL A 33 -4.53 -1.76 -4.82
N PHE A 34 -5.65 -1.20 -4.36
CA PHE A 34 -5.87 0.23 -4.25
C PHE A 34 -5.61 0.63 -2.81
N ALA A 35 -4.51 1.32 -2.59
CA ALA A 35 -3.97 1.56 -1.24
C ALA A 35 -4.50 2.82 -0.57
N GLY A 36 -5.28 3.65 -1.29
CA GLY A 36 -5.82 4.88 -0.72
C GLY A 36 -4.74 5.80 -0.16
N ASP A 37 -4.93 6.23 1.07
CA ASP A 37 -4.05 7.18 1.74
C ASP A 37 -2.96 6.50 2.60
N LEU A 38 -2.66 5.24 2.32
CA LEU A 38 -1.59 4.52 3.03
C LEU A 38 -0.24 5.20 2.85
N MET A 39 0.01 5.72 1.65
CA MET A 39 1.22 6.45 1.30
C MET A 39 0.84 7.73 0.56
N HIS A 40 1.60 8.81 0.79
CA HIS A 40 1.35 10.11 0.19
C HIS A 40 2.45 10.54 -0.77
N SER A 41 3.55 9.83 -0.80
CA SER A 41 4.69 10.16 -1.67
C SER A 41 5.52 8.90 -1.92
N PRO A 42 6.14 8.78 -3.10
CA PRO A 42 7.05 7.66 -3.39
C PRO A 42 8.20 7.51 -2.39
N ILE A 43 8.62 8.59 -1.74
CA ILE A 43 9.70 8.49 -0.74
C ILE A 43 9.30 7.58 0.43
N GLN A 44 8.02 7.40 0.69
CA GLN A 44 7.55 6.53 1.76
C GLN A 44 7.69 5.04 1.43
N THR A 45 7.94 4.68 0.17
CA THR A 45 8.30 3.31 -0.17
C THR A 45 9.74 3.02 0.25
N LEU A 46 10.64 3.96 0.01
CA LEU A 46 12.04 3.81 0.39
C LEU A 46 12.23 3.92 1.91
N TYR A 47 11.47 4.80 2.54
CA TYR A 47 11.50 5.04 3.99
C TYR A 47 10.08 4.91 4.56
N PRO A 48 9.59 3.66 4.78
CA PRO A 48 8.20 3.47 5.23
C PRO A 48 7.85 4.12 6.56
N GLU A 49 8.87 4.45 7.37
CA GLU A 49 8.67 5.08 8.66
C GLU A 49 8.36 6.57 8.60
N LEU A 50 8.53 7.20 7.44
CA LEU A 50 8.18 8.61 7.27
C LEU A 50 6.66 8.77 7.24
N SER A 51 6.12 9.52 8.19
CA SER A 51 4.69 9.78 8.27
C SER A 51 4.39 11.25 8.09
N PRO A 52 3.36 11.60 7.31
CA PRO A 52 2.92 12.99 7.21
C PRO A 52 2.25 13.43 8.51
N LYS A 53 2.15 14.76 8.70
CA LYS A 53 1.57 15.34 9.92
C LYS A 53 0.13 14.91 10.17
N PHE A 54 -0.59 14.60 9.12
CA PHE A 54 -2.02 14.30 9.21
C PHE A 54 -2.33 12.83 9.45
N ASP A 55 -1.32 11.97 9.65
CA ASP A 55 -1.61 10.60 10.11
C ASP A 55 -2.10 10.67 11.56
N VAL A 56 -3.25 10.05 11.82
CA VAL A 56 -3.84 10.05 13.16
C VAL A 56 -2.97 9.28 14.14
N ASP A 57 -2.42 8.15 13.70
CA ASP A 57 -1.49 7.34 14.50
C ASP A 57 -0.25 7.06 13.64
N PRO A 58 0.76 7.94 13.70
CA PRO A 58 1.94 7.81 12.86
C PRO A 58 2.71 6.48 13.07
N ALA A 59 2.81 6.01 14.30
CA ALA A 59 3.52 4.75 14.58
C ALA A 59 2.79 3.57 13.95
N GLN A 60 1.46 3.51 14.09
CA GLN A 60 0.65 2.48 13.47
C GLN A 60 0.68 2.59 11.94
N ALA A 61 0.59 3.80 11.42
CA ALA A 61 0.65 4.03 9.97
C ALA A 61 1.96 3.53 9.38
N ALA A 62 3.08 3.82 10.04
CA ALA A 62 4.40 3.35 9.59
C ALA A 62 4.49 1.83 9.60
N LYS A 63 4.00 1.20 10.66
CA LYS A 63 3.99 -0.26 10.77
C LYS A 63 3.11 -0.90 9.70
N THR A 64 1.93 -0.37 9.49
CA THR A 64 0.98 -0.84 8.47
C THR A 64 1.60 -0.68 7.08
N ARG A 65 2.25 0.45 6.82
CA ARG A 65 2.89 0.75 5.54
C ARG A 65 4.01 -0.25 5.24
N ARG A 66 4.86 -0.53 6.23
CA ARG A 66 5.94 -1.51 6.06
C ARG A 66 5.36 -2.91 5.81
N SER A 67 4.34 -3.31 6.56
CA SER A 67 3.69 -4.62 6.36
C SER A 67 3.09 -4.76 4.97
N PHE A 68 2.46 -3.70 4.48
CA PHE A 68 1.89 -3.66 3.14
C PHE A 68 2.99 -3.81 2.07
N LEU A 69 4.07 -3.06 2.22
CA LEU A 69 5.18 -3.11 1.26
C LEU A 69 5.86 -4.49 1.26
N GLU A 70 6.04 -5.08 2.44
CA GLU A 70 6.58 -6.45 2.55
C GLU A 70 5.67 -7.47 1.88
N ARG A 71 4.36 -7.31 2.05
CA ARG A 71 3.38 -8.24 1.48
C ARG A 71 3.44 -8.28 -0.04
N TYR A 72 3.61 -7.12 -0.68
CA TYR A 72 3.58 -7.02 -2.13
C TYR A 72 4.95 -6.89 -2.78
N CYS A 73 6.02 -6.91 -1.97
CA CYS A 73 7.39 -6.83 -2.46
C CYS A 73 7.70 -7.99 -3.40
N ASP A 74 8.24 -7.64 -4.57
CA ASP A 74 8.66 -8.60 -5.58
C ASP A 74 7.54 -9.53 -6.06
N THR A 75 6.31 -9.06 -6.00
CA THR A 75 5.16 -9.74 -6.59
C THR A 75 4.74 -9.05 -7.88
N GLU A 76 3.82 -9.67 -8.60
CA GLU A 76 3.25 -9.09 -9.82
C GLU A 76 2.02 -8.22 -9.56
N THR A 77 1.64 -8.04 -8.29
CA THR A 77 0.49 -7.22 -7.93
C THR A 77 0.74 -5.77 -8.30
N LEU A 78 -0.21 -5.17 -9.00
CA LEU A 78 -0.18 -3.74 -9.32
C LEU A 78 -0.67 -2.96 -8.10
N CYS A 79 0.18 -2.09 -7.55
CA CYS A 79 -0.17 -1.25 -6.42
C CYS A 79 -0.55 0.15 -6.91
N CYS A 80 -1.70 0.64 -6.46
CA CYS A 80 -2.30 1.89 -6.93
C CYS A 80 -2.49 2.85 -5.74
N PRO A 81 -1.44 3.57 -5.31
CA PRO A 81 -1.56 4.57 -4.25
C PRO A 81 -2.25 5.83 -4.78
N ALA A 82 -3.09 6.46 -3.93
CA ALA A 82 -3.90 7.59 -4.38
C ALA A 82 -3.08 8.84 -4.70
N HIS A 83 -1.98 9.08 -3.98
CA HIS A 83 -1.24 10.34 -4.04
C HIS A 83 0.09 10.27 -4.80
N PHE A 84 0.35 9.18 -5.48
CA PHE A 84 1.58 9.08 -6.26
C PHE A 84 1.45 9.85 -7.58
N PRO A 85 2.57 10.32 -8.14
CA PRO A 85 2.54 10.95 -9.47
C PRO A 85 1.94 10.01 -10.50
N SER A 86 1.26 10.59 -11.49
CA SER A 86 0.71 9.81 -12.60
C SER A 86 1.81 8.99 -13.27
N PRO A 87 1.54 7.70 -13.59
CA PRO A 87 0.24 7.04 -13.62
C PRO A 87 -0.27 6.46 -12.30
N SER A 88 0.39 6.66 -11.18
CA SER A 88 -0.06 6.21 -9.85
C SER A 88 -0.29 4.69 -9.76
N VAL A 89 0.47 3.91 -10.50
CA VAL A 89 0.39 2.45 -10.50
C VAL A 89 1.76 1.87 -10.77
N GLY A 90 2.11 0.83 -10.02
CA GLY A 90 3.39 0.16 -10.21
C GLY A 90 3.52 -1.10 -9.38
N LYS A 91 4.66 -1.74 -9.48
CA LYS A 91 4.99 -2.94 -8.72
C LYS A 91 6.02 -2.62 -7.65
N ILE A 92 5.87 -3.23 -6.49
CA ILE A 92 6.77 -2.99 -5.36
C ILE A 92 7.99 -3.91 -5.50
N ARG A 93 9.18 -3.32 -5.37
CA ARG A 93 10.44 -4.06 -5.41
C ARG A 93 11.30 -3.68 -4.21
N ARG A 94 12.15 -4.60 -3.78
CA ARG A 94 13.10 -4.35 -2.69
C ARG A 94 14.17 -3.37 -3.17
N LYS A 95 14.53 -2.42 -2.29
CA LYS A 95 15.65 -1.52 -2.52
C LYS A 95 16.34 -1.22 -1.18
N GLY A 96 17.51 -1.87 -0.93
CA GLY A 96 18.19 -1.76 0.37
C GLY A 96 17.30 -2.21 1.52
N ASN A 97 17.14 -1.38 2.52
CA ASN A 97 16.25 -1.64 3.65
C ASN A 97 14.81 -1.15 3.42
N GLY A 98 14.54 -0.60 2.27
CA GLY A 98 13.21 -0.12 1.90
C GLY A 98 12.74 -0.72 0.60
N PHE A 99 11.92 0.02 -0.12
CA PHE A 99 11.24 -0.45 -1.31
C PHE A 99 11.18 0.66 -2.36
N VAL A 100 10.91 0.28 -3.59
CA VAL A 100 10.62 1.22 -4.67
C VAL A 100 9.37 0.74 -5.40
N CYS A 101 8.57 1.68 -5.86
CA CYS A 101 7.42 1.37 -6.71
C CYS A 101 7.81 1.63 -8.16
N GLU A 102 8.01 0.55 -8.91
CA GLU A 102 8.36 0.64 -10.32
C GLU A 102 7.10 0.90 -11.13
N THR A 103 7.08 2.01 -11.86
CA THR A 103 5.94 2.38 -12.70
C THR A 103 5.60 1.26 -13.69
N ALA A 104 4.34 0.92 -13.74
CA ALA A 104 3.85 -0.12 -14.63
C ALA A 104 3.78 0.37 -16.08
#